data_87d48dbd40ff28d4ff095ef8151c20e9
#
_entry.id   87d48dbd40ff28d4ff095ef8151c20e9
#
_cell.length_a   1.000
_cell.length_b   1.000
_cell.length_c   1.000
_cell.angle_alpha   90.00
_cell.angle_beta   90.00
_cell.angle_gamma   90.00
#
_symmetry.space_group_name_H-M   'P 1'
#
loop_
_entity.id
_entity.type
_entity.pdbx_description
1 polymer ?
#
loop_
_entity_poly.entity_id
_entity_poly.type
_entity_poly.pdbx_seq_one_letter_code
_entity_poly.pdbx_strand_id
1 'polypeptide(L)'
;KILPEVYAYAKKITSNSNLRKTFALNALVGVDNALWLLYAQENGFKTFDDMIPEIYKPCLSHHHKNAAAIPLMAYNIPIDEISEAVNQGYFFMKIKIGQPGTEEEMLKKDKARLSAIHSAIGNVRTKYTKDGKLPYYFDANGRYEKKETLMRLLDFAKKIGAFDQISVIEEPF
;
A
#
# COMPACT_ATOMS: atom_id res chain seq x y z
N LYS A 1 -4.75 4.36 23.78
CA LYS A 1 -4.68 5.78 24.26
C LYS A 1 -3.30 6.40 24.10
N ILE A 2 -2.22 5.62 24.02
CA ILE A 2 -0.83 6.14 23.92
C ILE A 2 -0.55 6.83 22.57
N LEU A 3 -1.06 6.27 21.46
CA LEU A 3 -0.75 6.78 20.11
C LEU A 3 -1.12 8.24 19.85
N PRO A 4 -2.29 8.76 20.29
CA PRO A 4 -2.63 10.17 20.14
C PRO A 4 -1.67 11.09 20.90
N GLU A 5 -1.23 10.68 22.08
CA GLU A 5 -0.30 11.47 22.94
C GLU A 5 1.09 11.50 22.30
N VAL A 6 1.58 10.36 21.82
CA VAL A 6 2.86 10.26 21.09
C VAL A 6 2.84 11.12 19.83
N TYR A 7 1.73 11.10 19.09
CA TYR A 7 1.58 11.91 17.89
C TYR A 7 1.56 13.41 18.20
N ALA A 8 0.86 13.83 19.26
CA ALA A 8 0.86 15.20 19.72
C ALA A 8 2.28 15.65 20.15
N TYR A 9 2.99 14.79 20.88
CA TYR A 9 4.38 15.03 21.26
C TYR A 9 5.31 15.17 20.05
N ALA A 10 5.19 14.27 19.07
CA ALA A 10 5.98 14.33 17.84
C ALA A 10 5.78 15.65 17.08
N LYS A 11 4.54 16.13 16.95
CA LYS A 11 4.26 17.47 16.39
C LYS A 11 4.95 18.59 17.15
N LYS A 12 4.95 18.51 18.47
CA LYS A 12 5.57 19.51 19.34
C LYS A 12 7.09 19.55 19.15
N ILE A 13 7.78 18.41 19.24
CA ILE A 13 9.25 18.36 19.17
C ILE A 13 9.80 18.68 17.78
N THR A 14 9.04 18.37 16.73
CA THR A 14 9.42 18.67 15.34
C THR A 14 8.99 20.08 14.92
N SER A 15 8.22 20.79 15.73
CA SER A 15 7.58 22.07 15.41
C SER A 15 6.78 22.02 14.11
N ASN A 16 6.28 20.84 13.74
CA ASN A 16 5.52 20.60 12.52
C ASN A 16 4.07 20.21 12.85
N SER A 17 3.15 21.19 12.78
CA SER A 17 1.72 20.95 13.00
C SER A 17 1.10 20.02 11.97
N ASN A 18 1.67 19.97 10.75
CA ASN A 18 1.20 19.18 9.63
C ASN A 18 1.94 17.83 9.50
N LEU A 19 2.70 17.42 10.54
CA LEU A 19 3.36 16.14 10.56
C LEU A 19 2.33 15.03 10.32
N ARG A 20 2.55 14.20 9.29
CA ARG A 20 1.68 13.07 9.00
C ARG A 20 1.83 11.99 10.07
N LYS A 21 0.71 11.34 10.42
CA LYS A 21 0.69 10.25 11.41
C LYS A 21 1.67 9.14 11.05
N THR A 22 1.68 8.71 9.80
CA THR A 22 2.54 7.65 9.31
C THR A 22 4.00 7.91 9.61
N PHE A 23 4.50 9.14 9.40
CA PHE A 23 5.89 9.47 9.72
C PHE A 23 6.18 9.42 11.22
N ALA A 24 5.26 9.94 12.05
CA ALA A 24 5.41 9.88 13.50
C ALA A 24 5.36 8.44 14.03
N LEU A 25 4.43 7.63 13.54
CA LEU A 25 4.24 6.25 13.98
C LEU A 25 5.35 5.32 13.45
N ASN A 26 5.88 5.57 12.25
CA ASN A 26 6.96 4.78 11.68
C ASN A 26 8.23 4.83 12.56
N ALA A 27 8.51 5.94 13.20
CA ALA A 27 9.61 6.06 14.15
C ALA A 27 9.43 5.16 15.41
N LEU A 28 8.21 4.73 15.69
CA LEU A 28 7.89 3.88 16.86
C LEU A 28 7.89 2.38 16.54
N VAL A 29 7.98 1.99 15.27
CA VAL A 29 7.92 0.57 14.86
C VAL A 29 8.96 -0.27 15.59
N GLY A 30 10.20 0.22 15.72
CA GLY A 30 11.25 -0.48 16.46
C GLY A 30 10.92 -0.68 17.95
N VAL A 31 10.32 0.31 18.59
CA VAL A 31 9.89 0.25 19.99
C VAL A 31 8.71 -0.71 20.14
N ASP A 32 7.73 -0.63 19.26
CA ASP A 32 6.57 -1.52 19.25
C ASP A 32 6.99 -2.98 19.10
N ASN A 33 7.87 -3.27 18.14
CA ASN A 33 8.41 -4.61 17.95
C ASN A 33 9.17 -5.12 19.19
N ALA A 34 9.99 -4.27 19.83
CA ALA A 34 10.71 -4.63 21.04
C ALA A 34 9.76 -4.96 22.21
N LEU A 35 8.66 -4.20 22.34
CA LEU A 35 7.62 -4.46 23.35
C LEU A 35 6.89 -5.78 23.09
N TRP A 36 6.60 -6.12 21.84
CA TRP A 36 6.00 -7.41 21.49
C TRP A 36 6.95 -8.58 21.80
N LEU A 37 8.24 -8.44 21.53
CA LEU A 37 9.25 -9.46 21.85
C LEU A 37 9.39 -9.64 23.36
N LEU A 38 9.41 -8.54 24.12
CA LEU A 38 9.46 -8.58 25.58
C LEU A 38 8.19 -9.28 26.14
N TYR A 39 7.02 -8.91 25.66
CA TYR A 39 5.76 -9.55 26.04
C TYR A 39 5.77 -11.05 25.74
N ALA A 40 6.28 -11.47 24.59
CA ALA A 40 6.41 -12.87 24.25
C ALA A 40 7.35 -13.60 25.23
N GLN A 41 8.51 -12.98 25.53
CA GLN A 41 9.49 -13.56 26.45
C GLN A 41 8.92 -13.72 27.88
N GLU A 42 8.26 -12.71 28.41
CA GLU A 42 7.67 -12.72 29.76
C GLU A 42 6.54 -13.76 29.90
N ASN A 43 5.81 -14.03 28.83
CA ASN A 43 4.71 -15.01 28.83
C ASN A 43 5.11 -16.39 28.29
N GLY A 44 6.37 -16.60 27.91
CA GLY A 44 6.85 -17.87 27.38
C GLY A 44 6.30 -18.21 25.99
N PHE A 45 5.79 -17.23 25.24
CA PHE A 45 5.26 -17.40 23.88
C PHE A 45 6.38 -17.66 22.89
N LYS A 46 6.16 -18.59 21.97
CA LYS A 46 7.17 -19.01 20.98
C LYS A 46 6.78 -18.68 19.54
N THR A 47 5.52 -18.44 19.29
CA THR A 47 4.99 -18.17 17.97
C THR A 47 4.19 -16.87 17.97
N PHE A 48 4.00 -16.30 16.78
CA PHE A 48 3.13 -15.12 16.63
C PHE A 48 1.69 -15.43 17.09
N ASP A 49 1.19 -16.62 16.80
CA ASP A 49 -0.17 -17.04 17.18
C ASP A 49 -0.38 -17.06 18.70
N ASP A 50 0.65 -17.40 19.47
CA ASP A 50 0.57 -17.36 20.94
C ASP A 50 0.40 -15.94 21.46
N MET A 51 0.95 -14.94 20.74
CA MET A 51 0.89 -13.52 21.11
C MET A 51 -0.44 -12.85 20.74
N ILE A 52 -1.23 -13.43 19.82
CA ILE A 52 -2.46 -12.81 19.34
C ILE A 52 -3.50 -12.76 20.45
N PRO A 53 -3.97 -11.58 20.90
CA PRO A 53 -5.07 -11.48 21.84
C PRO A 53 -6.34 -12.16 21.31
N GLU A 54 -7.09 -12.83 22.17
CA GLU A 54 -8.28 -13.61 21.79
C GLU A 54 -9.27 -12.84 20.90
N ILE A 55 -9.45 -11.54 21.17
CA ILE A 55 -10.36 -10.68 20.41
C ILE A 55 -9.95 -10.53 18.92
N TYR A 56 -8.68 -10.76 18.59
CA TYR A 56 -8.15 -10.63 17.21
C TYR A 56 -7.95 -11.97 16.50
N LYS A 57 -7.98 -13.09 17.23
CA LYS A 57 -7.77 -14.42 16.67
C LYS A 57 -8.66 -14.73 15.46
N PRO A 58 -9.98 -14.41 15.45
CA PRO A 58 -10.83 -14.70 14.30
C PRO A 58 -10.34 -14.05 12.99
N CYS A 59 -9.62 -12.92 13.10
CA CYS A 59 -9.10 -12.17 11.94
C CYS A 59 -7.65 -12.51 11.59
N LEU A 60 -6.85 -12.98 12.54
CA LEU A 60 -5.41 -13.14 12.41
C LEU A 60 -4.90 -14.58 12.43
N SER A 61 -5.77 -15.56 12.68
CA SER A 61 -5.40 -16.98 12.76
C SER A 61 -5.43 -17.73 11.41
N HIS A 62 -5.75 -17.03 10.31
CA HIS A 62 -5.75 -17.64 8.99
C HIS A 62 -4.34 -17.64 8.39
N HIS A 63 -3.86 -18.81 7.98
CA HIS A 63 -2.55 -18.99 7.37
C HIS A 63 -2.67 -19.40 5.92
N HIS A 64 -2.07 -18.61 5.03
CA HIS A 64 -1.90 -19.00 3.63
C HIS A 64 -0.67 -19.89 3.47
N LYS A 65 -0.76 -20.95 2.66
CA LYS A 65 0.41 -21.79 2.32
C LYS A 65 1.44 -21.04 1.50
N ASN A 66 0.99 -20.12 0.67
CA ASN A 66 1.84 -19.27 -0.17
C ASN A 66 1.39 -17.83 -0.08
N ALA A 67 2.33 -16.91 -0.12
CA ALA A 67 2.08 -15.49 -0.26
C ALA A 67 2.59 -15.00 -1.63
N ALA A 68 1.88 -14.09 -2.26
CA ALA A 68 2.36 -13.46 -3.48
C ALA A 68 3.50 -12.48 -3.16
N ALA A 69 4.59 -12.54 -3.92
CA ALA A 69 5.56 -11.45 -3.95
C ALA A 69 4.95 -10.29 -4.73
N ILE A 70 4.97 -9.09 -4.15
CA ILE A 70 4.38 -7.88 -4.72
C ILE A 70 5.51 -6.86 -4.98
N PRO A 71 6.04 -6.79 -6.21
CA PRO A 71 7.09 -5.82 -6.54
C PRO A 71 6.54 -4.40 -6.50
N LEU A 72 7.34 -3.48 -5.98
CA LEU A 72 7.03 -2.05 -5.90
C LEU A 72 7.39 -1.35 -7.19
N MET A 73 6.39 -0.84 -7.89
CA MET A 73 6.53 -0.03 -9.10
C MET A 73 6.52 1.45 -8.72
N ALA A 74 7.71 1.96 -8.32
CA ALA A 74 7.91 3.38 -7.99
C ALA A 74 7.70 4.29 -9.23
N TYR A 75 7.62 5.60 -9.01
CA TYR A 75 7.31 6.57 -10.09
C TYR A 75 8.31 6.55 -11.26
N ASN A 76 9.57 6.24 -10.97
CA ASN A 76 10.68 6.25 -11.92
C ASN A 76 10.97 4.89 -12.56
N ILE A 77 10.27 3.83 -12.17
CA ILE A 77 10.47 2.53 -12.81
C ILE A 77 9.95 2.58 -14.25
N PRO A 78 10.78 2.27 -15.26
CA PRO A 78 10.39 2.24 -16.66
C PRO A 78 9.27 1.21 -16.93
N ILE A 79 8.50 1.43 -17.98
CA ILE A 79 7.38 0.52 -18.33
C ILE A 79 7.86 -0.85 -18.79
N ASP A 80 8.98 -0.89 -19.47
CA ASP A 80 9.63 -2.13 -19.91
C ASP A 80 10.09 -2.99 -18.73
N GLU A 81 10.62 -2.40 -17.66
CA GLU A 81 10.94 -3.12 -16.42
C GLU A 81 9.69 -3.70 -15.74
N ILE A 82 8.55 -2.98 -15.80
CA ILE A 82 7.27 -3.50 -15.30
C ILE A 82 6.82 -4.70 -16.14
N SER A 83 6.94 -4.60 -17.44
CA SER A 83 6.61 -5.69 -18.37
C SER A 83 7.52 -6.89 -18.14
N GLU A 84 8.81 -6.66 -17.92
CA GLU A 84 9.77 -7.72 -17.60
C GLU A 84 9.46 -8.41 -16.27
N ALA A 85 9.08 -7.68 -15.23
CA ALA A 85 8.64 -8.27 -13.98
C ALA A 85 7.43 -9.22 -14.18
N VAL A 86 6.48 -8.81 -15.02
CA VAL A 86 5.34 -9.68 -15.38
C VAL A 86 5.81 -10.93 -16.15
N ASN A 87 6.74 -10.81 -17.08
CA ASN A 87 7.32 -11.94 -17.81
C ASN A 87 8.05 -12.91 -16.88
N GLN A 88 8.67 -12.42 -15.81
CA GLN A 88 9.31 -13.22 -14.78
C GLN A 88 8.29 -13.95 -13.85
N GLY A 89 7.00 -13.67 -14.02
CA GLY A 89 5.92 -14.34 -13.30
C GLY A 89 5.36 -13.56 -12.11
N TYR A 90 5.80 -12.33 -11.86
CA TYR A 90 5.12 -11.46 -10.91
C TYR A 90 3.75 -11.09 -11.45
N PHE A 91 2.71 -11.33 -10.68
CA PHE A 91 1.33 -11.15 -11.14
C PHE A 91 0.54 -10.12 -10.36
N PHE A 92 1.11 -9.54 -9.30
CA PHE A 92 0.46 -8.53 -8.46
C PHE A 92 1.40 -7.32 -8.31
N MET A 93 1.02 -6.17 -8.88
CA MET A 93 1.89 -4.99 -8.96
C MET A 93 1.48 -3.94 -7.94
N LYS A 94 2.39 -3.56 -7.03
CA LYS A 94 2.20 -2.39 -6.17
C LYS A 94 2.65 -1.14 -6.92
N ILE A 95 1.70 -0.33 -7.37
CA ILE A 95 1.90 0.86 -8.20
C ILE A 95 1.83 2.10 -7.30
N LYS A 96 2.91 2.86 -7.24
CA LYS A 96 2.90 4.16 -6.56
C LYS A 96 2.07 5.16 -7.35
N ILE A 97 1.11 5.79 -6.66
CA ILE A 97 0.33 6.94 -7.10
C ILE A 97 0.55 8.13 -6.15
N GLY A 98 0.05 9.30 -6.47
CA GLY A 98 0.34 10.50 -5.67
C GLY A 98 1.69 11.12 -6.05
N GLN A 99 1.97 11.27 -7.35
CA GLN A 99 3.23 11.84 -7.82
C GLN A 99 3.41 13.30 -7.37
N PRO A 100 4.66 13.78 -7.19
CA PRO A 100 4.93 15.14 -6.72
C PRO A 100 4.35 16.22 -7.65
N GLY A 101 3.83 17.30 -7.05
CA GLY A 101 3.26 18.46 -7.74
C GLY A 101 2.01 18.97 -7.04
N THR A 102 1.34 19.94 -7.65
CA THR A 102 -0.02 20.33 -7.26
C THR A 102 -0.99 19.18 -7.49
N GLU A 103 -2.17 19.19 -6.87
CA GLU A 103 -3.16 18.12 -7.05
C GLU A 103 -3.51 17.85 -8.52
N GLU A 104 -3.62 18.89 -9.35
CA GLU A 104 -3.91 18.73 -10.79
C GLU A 104 -2.73 18.13 -11.56
N GLU A 105 -1.50 18.53 -11.24
CA GLU A 105 -0.30 17.95 -11.84
C GLU A 105 -0.12 16.49 -11.41
N MET A 106 -0.32 16.20 -10.13
CA MET A 106 -0.31 14.86 -9.58
C MET A 106 -1.31 13.95 -10.30
N LEU A 107 -2.56 14.39 -10.39
CA LEU A 107 -3.62 13.65 -11.09
C LEU A 107 -3.29 13.40 -12.56
N LYS A 108 -2.75 14.41 -13.26
CA LYS A 108 -2.32 14.28 -14.65
C LYS A 108 -1.22 13.23 -14.81
N LYS A 109 -0.21 13.27 -13.94
CA LYS A 109 0.91 12.32 -13.95
C LYS A 109 0.44 10.90 -13.62
N ASP A 110 -0.42 10.75 -12.60
CA ASP A 110 -0.93 9.45 -12.19
C ASP A 110 -1.81 8.82 -13.29
N LYS A 111 -2.65 9.61 -13.97
CA LYS A 111 -3.41 9.15 -15.14
C LYS A 111 -2.50 8.69 -16.29
N ALA A 112 -1.48 9.45 -16.60
CA ALA A 112 -0.53 9.10 -17.66
C ALA A 112 0.22 7.80 -17.29
N ARG A 113 0.67 7.68 -16.05
CA ARG A 113 1.36 6.49 -15.54
C ARG A 113 0.45 5.26 -15.58
N LEU A 114 -0.78 5.37 -15.07
CA LEU A 114 -1.75 4.28 -15.10
C LEU A 114 -2.06 3.84 -16.54
N SER A 115 -2.25 4.79 -17.45
CA SER A 115 -2.49 4.49 -18.86
C SER A 115 -1.34 3.72 -19.49
N ALA A 116 -0.09 4.14 -19.24
CA ALA A 116 1.09 3.48 -19.76
C ALA A 116 1.25 2.04 -19.21
N ILE A 117 1.08 1.87 -17.90
CA ILE A 117 1.11 0.54 -17.25
C ILE A 117 0.01 -0.35 -17.81
N HIS A 118 -1.23 0.14 -17.85
CA HIS A 118 -2.35 -0.65 -18.33
C HIS A 118 -2.24 -1.02 -19.81
N SER A 119 -1.71 -0.15 -20.64
CA SER A 119 -1.42 -0.45 -22.04
C SER A 119 -0.38 -1.56 -22.19
N ALA A 120 0.62 -1.60 -21.33
CA ALA A 120 1.70 -2.58 -21.38
C ALA A 120 1.30 -3.96 -20.84
N ILE A 121 0.62 -4.00 -19.69
CA ILE A 121 0.37 -5.26 -18.97
C ILE A 121 -1.12 -5.58 -18.71
N GLY A 122 -2.05 -4.67 -19.03
CA GLY A 122 -3.47 -4.82 -18.71
C GLY A 122 -4.14 -6.05 -19.34
N ASN A 123 -3.65 -6.49 -20.50
CA ASN A 123 -4.15 -7.67 -21.21
C ASN A 123 -3.41 -8.97 -20.86
N VAL A 124 -2.34 -8.91 -20.06
CA VAL A 124 -1.62 -10.11 -19.63
C VAL A 124 -2.50 -10.93 -18.70
N ARG A 125 -2.44 -12.27 -18.84
CA ARG A 125 -3.25 -13.18 -18.06
C ARG A 125 -2.42 -13.94 -17.04
N THR A 126 -3.04 -14.23 -15.89
CA THR A 126 -2.44 -15.03 -14.83
C THR A 126 -3.41 -16.14 -14.38
N LYS A 127 -2.85 -17.27 -13.96
CA LYS A 127 -3.62 -18.39 -13.37
C LYS A 127 -3.91 -18.18 -11.88
N TYR A 128 -3.36 -17.13 -11.28
CA TYR A 128 -3.42 -16.91 -9.83
C TYR A 128 -4.62 -16.06 -9.39
N THR A 129 -5.41 -15.52 -10.33
CA THR A 129 -6.64 -14.78 -10.06
C THR A 129 -7.84 -15.49 -10.69
N LYS A 130 -9.03 -15.27 -10.12
CA LYS A 130 -10.26 -15.94 -10.60
C LYS A 130 -10.67 -15.51 -12.01
N ASP A 131 -10.45 -14.24 -12.34
CA ASP A 131 -10.79 -13.64 -13.64
C ASP A 131 -9.63 -13.68 -14.64
N GLY A 132 -8.48 -14.19 -14.21
CA GLY A 132 -7.27 -14.27 -15.00
C GLY A 132 -6.57 -12.93 -15.23
N LYS A 133 -7.00 -11.84 -14.60
CA LYS A 133 -6.40 -10.50 -14.74
C LYS A 133 -5.30 -10.27 -13.70
N LEU A 134 -4.32 -9.42 -14.05
CA LEU A 134 -3.32 -8.96 -13.09
C LEU A 134 -3.94 -7.92 -12.15
N PRO A 135 -3.95 -8.14 -10.83
CA PRO A 135 -4.45 -7.13 -9.90
C PRO A 135 -3.44 -5.99 -9.71
N TYR A 136 -3.95 -4.78 -9.59
CA TYR A 136 -3.19 -3.58 -9.25
C TYR A 136 -3.42 -3.20 -7.79
N TYR A 137 -2.34 -2.89 -7.11
CA TYR A 137 -2.31 -2.38 -5.75
C TYR A 137 -1.82 -0.93 -5.80
N PHE A 138 -2.69 0.03 -5.59
CA PHE A 138 -2.32 1.44 -5.55
C PHE A 138 -1.84 1.82 -4.15
N ASP A 139 -0.72 2.55 -4.08
CA ASP A 139 -0.21 3.10 -2.83
C ASP A 139 0.08 4.59 -3.02
N ALA A 140 -0.70 5.41 -2.33
CA ALA A 140 -0.64 6.87 -2.42
C ALA A 140 0.19 7.53 -1.31
N ASN A 141 0.53 6.81 -0.25
CA ASN A 141 1.21 7.34 0.95
C ASN A 141 0.59 8.65 1.48
N GLY A 142 -0.74 8.72 1.54
CA GLY A 142 -1.49 9.87 2.03
C GLY A 142 -1.29 11.14 1.21
N ARG A 143 -1.05 11.06 -0.08
CA ARG A 143 -0.72 12.24 -0.91
C ARG A 143 -1.91 12.92 -1.57
N TYR A 144 -3.04 12.25 -1.63
CA TYR A 144 -4.27 12.88 -2.10
C TYR A 144 -4.86 13.73 -0.97
N GLU A 145 -5.05 15.02 -1.22
CA GLU A 145 -5.64 15.92 -0.23
C GLU A 145 -7.18 15.88 -0.28
N LYS A 146 -7.74 15.56 -1.45
CA LYS A 146 -9.19 15.57 -1.70
C LYS A 146 -9.66 14.24 -2.25
N LYS A 147 -10.76 13.75 -1.68
CA LYS A 147 -11.44 12.55 -2.15
C LYS A 147 -11.84 12.68 -3.63
N GLU A 148 -12.27 13.86 -4.05
CA GLU A 148 -12.73 14.14 -5.41
C GLU A 148 -11.60 13.95 -6.42
N THR A 149 -10.36 14.29 -6.07
CA THR A 149 -9.19 14.09 -6.93
C THR A 149 -8.90 12.60 -7.13
N LEU A 150 -8.96 11.81 -6.07
CA LEU A 150 -8.85 10.36 -6.18
C LEU A 150 -9.98 9.76 -7.03
N MET A 151 -11.23 10.20 -6.82
CA MET A 151 -12.36 9.72 -7.62
C MET A 151 -12.16 10.00 -9.10
N ARG A 152 -11.59 11.15 -9.47
CA ARG A 152 -11.24 11.48 -10.87
C ARG A 152 -10.17 10.54 -11.47
N LEU A 153 -9.26 10.00 -10.66
CA LEU A 153 -8.33 8.94 -11.09
C LEU A 153 -9.08 7.63 -11.33
N LEU A 154 -9.97 7.25 -10.41
CA LEU A 154 -10.75 6.01 -10.52
C LEU A 154 -11.73 6.04 -11.70
N ASP A 155 -12.36 7.19 -11.96
CA ASP A 155 -13.20 7.37 -13.16
C ASP A 155 -12.38 7.29 -14.45
N PHE A 156 -11.15 7.80 -14.44
CA PHE A 156 -10.24 7.60 -15.55
C PHE A 156 -9.86 6.12 -15.70
N ALA A 157 -9.60 5.40 -14.60
CA ALA A 157 -9.33 3.97 -14.64
C ALA A 157 -10.50 3.19 -15.26
N LYS A 158 -11.75 3.53 -14.93
CA LYS A 158 -12.95 2.97 -15.59
C LYS A 158 -12.94 3.23 -17.09
N LYS A 159 -12.66 4.48 -17.49
CA LYS A 159 -12.64 4.86 -18.91
C LYS A 159 -11.63 4.07 -19.74
N ILE A 160 -10.48 3.72 -19.17
CA ILE A 160 -9.45 2.94 -19.87
C ILE A 160 -9.53 1.42 -19.64
N GLY A 161 -10.54 0.94 -18.87
CA GLY A 161 -10.75 -0.49 -18.58
C GLY A 161 -9.85 -1.07 -17.48
N ALA A 162 -9.10 -0.22 -16.76
CA ALA A 162 -8.18 -0.64 -15.70
C ALA A 162 -8.86 -0.82 -14.32
N PHE A 163 -10.07 -0.29 -14.14
CA PHE A 163 -10.71 -0.20 -12.82
C PHE A 163 -10.90 -1.55 -12.15
N ASP A 164 -11.36 -2.56 -12.88
CA ASP A 164 -11.63 -3.90 -12.35
C ASP A 164 -10.36 -4.65 -11.90
N GLN A 165 -9.19 -4.16 -12.32
CA GLN A 165 -7.90 -4.70 -11.87
C GLN A 165 -7.41 -4.05 -10.58
N ILE A 166 -7.99 -2.92 -10.14
CA ILE A 166 -7.60 -2.25 -8.90
C ILE A 166 -8.20 -3.02 -7.72
N SER A 167 -7.36 -3.75 -7.00
CA SER A 167 -7.76 -4.60 -5.87
C SER A 167 -7.57 -3.92 -4.52
N VAL A 168 -6.61 -3.01 -4.42
CA VAL A 168 -6.25 -2.31 -3.17
C VAL A 168 -5.91 -0.86 -3.46
N ILE A 169 -6.32 0.04 -2.57
CA ILE A 169 -5.85 1.42 -2.51
C ILE A 169 -5.35 1.66 -1.08
N GLU A 170 -4.04 1.72 -0.93
CA GLU A 170 -3.36 1.94 0.35
C GLU A 170 -3.21 3.43 0.60
N GLU A 171 -3.54 3.84 1.82
CA GLU A 171 -3.27 5.14 2.39
C GLU A 171 -3.52 6.30 1.39
N PRO A 172 -4.76 6.45 0.88
CA PRO A 172 -5.03 7.45 -0.15
C PRO A 172 -4.91 8.90 0.38
N PHE A 173 -5.21 9.12 1.70
CA PHE A 173 -5.28 10.43 2.36
C PHE A 173 -4.38 10.52 3.58
#